data_3aa4d3f681a948686910723f2078f0e4
#
_entry.id   3aa4d3f681a948686910723f2078f0e4
#
_cell.length_a   1.000
_cell.length_b   1.000
_cell.length_c   1.000
_cell.angle_alpha   90.00
_cell.angle_beta   90.00
_cell.angle_gamma   90.00
#
_symmetry.space_group_name_H-M   'P 1'
#
loop_
_entity.id
_entity.type
_entity.pdbx_description
1 polymer ?
#
loop_
_entity_poly.entity_id
_entity_poly.type
_entity_poly.pdbx_seq_one_letter_code
_entity_poly.pdbx_strand_id
1 'polypeptide(L)'
;REQRKMIKVVPMTEDYIDDVAAIDENCFHVPWTRNDFEKEIKENRMAVYFVAVDEKNNAVGYAGMWHVVNEGHITNVAVLEQYRREGIGDMLMEALEKKALELEMIGITLEVRISNYGAQKLYTKHGYKPEGFRKKYYTDTNEDAVIMWKYFPNYENYSQTL
;
A
#
# COMPACT_ATOMS: atom_id res chain seq x y z
N ARG A 1 -30.15 -10.18 -7.06
CA ARG A 1 -29.08 -9.24 -6.75
C ARG A 1 -28.03 -9.93 -5.89
N GLU A 2 -26.80 -9.96 -6.35
CA GLU A 2 -25.71 -10.55 -5.60
C GLU A 2 -25.55 -9.86 -4.24
N GLN A 3 -25.41 -10.65 -3.18
CA GLN A 3 -25.07 -10.11 -1.89
C GLN A 3 -23.67 -9.49 -1.96
N ARG A 4 -23.57 -8.28 -1.47
CA ARG A 4 -22.29 -7.59 -1.35
C ARG A 4 -21.41 -8.37 -0.39
N LYS A 5 -20.24 -8.81 -0.86
CA LYS A 5 -19.26 -9.48 0.00
C LYS A 5 -18.86 -8.54 1.13
N MET A 6 -18.91 -9.03 2.36
CA MET A 6 -18.50 -8.25 3.50
C MET A 6 -16.99 -8.32 3.64
N ILE A 7 -16.34 -7.22 3.31
CA ILE A 7 -14.89 -7.07 3.46
C ILE A 7 -14.63 -6.07 4.59
N LYS A 8 -13.67 -6.37 5.43
CA LYS A 8 -13.18 -5.43 6.43
C LYS A 8 -11.66 -5.35 6.37
N VAL A 9 -11.11 -4.21 6.75
CA VAL A 9 -9.66 -3.99 6.81
C VAL A 9 -9.22 -4.02 8.26
N VAL A 10 -8.23 -4.85 8.55
CA VAL A 10 -7.68 -5.03 9.89
C VAL A 10 -6.15 -4.95 9.84
N PRO A 11 -5.48 -4.62 10.95
CA PRO A 11 -4.03 -4.69 11.01
C PRO A 11 -3.53 -6.09 10.66
N MET A 12 -2.45 -6.16 9.88
CA MET A 12 -1.84 -7.43 9.52
C MET A 12 -1.13 -8.05 10.72
N THR A 13 -1.40 -9.32 10.95
CA THR A 13 -0.70 -10.14 11.94
C THR A 13 -0.02 -11.31 11.25
N GLU A 14 0.75 -12.11 12.01
CA GLU A 14 1.42 -13.30 11.50
C GLU A 14 0.44 -14.32 10.89
N ASP A 15 -0.80 -14.32 11.36
CA ASP A 15 -1.83 -15.26 10.90
C ASP A 15 -2.16 -15.08 9.41
N TYR A 16 -1.86 -13.91 8.83
CA TYR A 16 -2.17 -13.60 7.43
C TYR A 16 -0.98 -13.77 6.48
N ILE A 17 0.20 -14.15 6.99
CA ILE A 17 1.41 -14.20 6.17
C ILE A 17 1.26 -15.14 4.97
N ASP A 18 0.70 -16.32 5.17
CA ASP A 18 0.50 -17.29 4.07
C ASP A 18 -0.42 -16.73 2.99
N ASP A 19 -1.52 -16.10 3.39
CA ASP A 19 -2.46 -15.48 2.47
C ASP A 19 -1.80 -14.33 1.69
N VAL A 20 -1.05 -13.48 2.38
CA VAL A 20 -0.40 -12.33 1.77
C VAL A 20 0.68 -12.77 0.80
N ALA A 21 1.46 -13.79 1.14
CA ALA A 21 2.44 -14.36 0.21
C ALA A 21 1.77 -14.90 -1.05
N ALA A 22 0.61 -15.56 -0.91
CA ALA A 22 -0.16 -16.05 -2.05
C ALA A 22 -0.72 -14.89 -2.90
N ILE A 23 -1.16 -13.81 -2.28
CA ILE A 23 -1.59 -12.61 -3.00
C ILE A 23 -0.44 -12.06 -3.84
N ASP A 24 0.75 -11.97 -3.27
CA ASP A 24 1.92 -11.45 -3.97
C ASP A 24 2.32 -12.31 -5.16
N GLU A 25 2.28 -13.64 -5.01
CA GLU A 25 2.53 -14.57 -6.12
C GLU A 25 1.57 -14.36 -7.28
N ASN A 26 0.30 -14.06 -7.00
CA ASN A 26 -0.72 -13.83 -8.02
C ASN A 26 -0.62 -12.45 -8.67
N CYS A 27 -0.08 -11.46 -7.98
CA CYS A 27 -0.12 -10.07 -8.42
C CYS A 27 1.19 -9.56 -9.04
N PHE A 28 2.34 -10.17 -8.72
CA PHE A 28 3.65 -9.63 -9.09
C PHE A 28 4.54 -10.68 -9.76
N HIS A 29 5.40 -10.22 -10.69
CA HIS A 29 6.39 -11.06 -11.35
C HIS A 29 7.51 -11.49 -10.41
N VAL A 30 7.90 -10.61 -9.49
CA VAL A 30 8.93 -10.89 -8.47
C VAL A 30 8.27 -10.71 -7.11
N PRO A 31 7.48 -11.71 -6.66
CA PRO A 31 6.78 -11.60 -5.39
C PRO A 31 7.74 -11.73 -4.22
N TRP A 32 7.36 -11.12 -3.09
CA TRP A 32 7.98 -11.44 -1.82
C TRP A 32 7.59 -12.86 -1.41
N THR A 33 8.52 -13.54 -0.77
CA THR A 33 8.28 -14.88 -0.22
C THR A 33 7.57 -14.78 1.13
N ARG A 34 7.06 -15.91 1.61
CA ARG A 34 6.53 -16.01 2.96
C ARG A 34 7.56 -15.54 3.99
N ASN A 35 8.81 -15.93 3.82
CA ASN A 35 9.89 -15.54 4.72
C ASN A 35 10.17 -14.04 4.72
N ASP A 36 10.06 -13.39 3.57
CA ASP A 36 10.20 -11.94 3.46
C ASP A 36 9.12 -11.22 4.27
N PHE A 37 7.87 -11.67 4.14
CA PHE A 37 6.76 -11.10 4.92
C PHE A 37 6.90 -11.37 6.41
N GLU A 38 7.38 -12.54 6.78
CA GLU A 38 7.61 -12.88 8.19
C GLU A 38 8.63 -11.92 8.82
N LYS A 39 9.74 -11.66 8.14
CA LYS A 39 10.74 -10.70 8.60
C LYS A 39 10.18 -9.29 8.67
N GLU A 40 9.40 -8.90 7.67
CA GLU A 40 8.81 -7.56 7.61
C GLU A 40 7.88 -7.32 8.80
N ILE A 41 7.01 -8.27 9.10
CA ILE A 41 6.03 -8.13 10.18
C ILE A 41 6.66 -8.29 11.57
N LYS A 42 7.61 -9.20 11.72
CA LYS A 42 8.22 -9.48 13.02
C LYS A 42 9.37 -8.55 13.40
N GLU A 43 10.17 -8.12 12.41
CA GLU A 43 11.44 -7.47 12.67
C GLU A 43 11.48 -5.98 12.27
N ASN A 44 10.69 -5.57 11.28
CA ASN A 44 10.72 -4.20 10.80
C ASN A 44 9.79 -3.29 11.62
N ARG A 45 10.37 -2.52 12.53
CA ARG A 45 9.61 -1.60 13.39
C ARG A 45 8.98 -0.42 12.64
N MET A 46 9.47 -0.12 11.43
CA MET A 46 8.91 0.94 10.59
C MET A 46 7.67 0.48 9.81
N ALA A 47 7.44 -0.83 9.77
CA ALA A 47 6.38 -1.40 8.93
C ALA A 47 4.99 -1.16 9.51
N VAL A 48 4.08 -0.69 8.66
CA VAL A 48 2.65 -0.54 8.94
C VAL A 48 1.91 -1.27 7.84
N TYR A 49 1.23 -2.37 8.18
CA TYR A 49 0.53 -3.22 7.23
C TYR A 49 -0.91 -3.46 7.63
N PHE A 50 -1.78 -3.49 6.63
CA PHE A 50 -3.18 -3.84 6.77
C PHE A 50 -3.55 -4.93 5.78
N VAL A 51 -4.52 -5.75 6.14
CA VAL A 51 -5.11 -6.75 5.26
C VAL A 51 -6.61 -6.50 5.13
N ALA A 52 -7.11 -6.73 3.93
CA ALA A 52 -8.55 -6.80 3.68
C ALA A 52 -8.96 -8.26 3.77
N VAL A 53 -9.90 -8.56 4.63
CA VAL A 53 -10.32 -9.93 4.92
C VAL A 53 -11.79 -10.15 4.58
N ASP A 54 -12.10 -11.35 4.11
CA ASP A 54 -13.46 -11.79 3.83
C ASP A 54 -14.16 -12.29 5.10
N GLU A 55 -15.39 -12.79 4.97
CA GLU A 55 -16.19 -13.29 6.08
C GLU A 55 -15.55 -14.48 6.81
N LYS A 56 -14.71 -15.24 6.10
CA LYS A 56 -13.99 -16.38 6.65
C LYS A 56 -12.64 -16.02 7.25
N ASN A 57 -12.36 -14.73 7.33
CA ASN A 57 -11.08 -14.19 7.81
C ASN A 57 -9.88 -14.55 6.93
N ASN A 58 -10.10 -14.78 5.64
CA ASN A 58 -9.03 -14.95 4.67
C ASN A 58 -8.65 -13.59 4.09
N ALA A 59 -7.36 -13.31 3.98
CA ALA A 59 -6.90 -12.08 3.35
C ALA A 59 -7.07 -12.16 1.83
N VAL A 60 -7.69 -11.13 1.26
CA VAL A 60 -7.93 -11.01 -0.19
C VAL A 60 -7.18 -9.82 -0.80
N GLY A 61 -6.59 -9.00 0.03
CA GLY A 61 -5.75 -7.88 -0.35
C GLY A 61 -4.93 -7.40 0.83
N TYR A 62 -3.92 -6.60 0.56
CA TYR A 62 -3.10 -5.99 1.61
C TYR A 62 -2.51 -4.67 1.13
N ALA A 63 -2.10 -3.86 2.09
CA ALA A 63 -1.31 -2.66 1.83
C ALA A 63 -0.29 -2.50 2.94
N GLY A 64 0.87 -1.99 2.55
CA GLY A 64 1.95 -1.73 3.49
C GLY A 64 2.63 -0.41 3.21
N MET A 65 3.15 0.19 4.28
CA MET A 65 4.03 1.35 4.18
C MET A 65 5.07 1.28 5.29
N TRP A 66 6.15 2.02 5.09
CA TRP A 66 7.16 2.25 6.12
C TRP A 66 6.98 3.64 6.69
N HIS A 67 7.02 3.74 8.03
CA HIS A 67 7.04 5.01 8.74
C HIS A 67 8.50 5.46 8.88
N VAL A 68 8.94 6.37 8.02
CA VAL A 68 10.32 6.86 7.97
C VAL A 68 10.35 8.30 8.45
N VAL A 69 10.87 8.53 9.65
CA VAL A 69 10.88 9.83 10.33
C VAL A 69 9.45 10.36 10.47
N ASN A 70 9.03 11.27 9.61
CA ASN A 70 7.69 11.88 9.64
C ASN A 70 6.90 11.65 8.34
N GLU A 71 7.31 10.71 7.51
CA GLU A 71 6.64 10.37 6.24
C GLU A 71 6.32 8.88 6.16
N GLY A 72 5.28 8.57 5.37
CA GLY A 72 4.95 7.20 5.01
C GLY A 72 5.48 6.89 3.61
N HIS A 73 6.07 5.71 3.43
CA HIS A 73 6.51 5.21 2.13
C HIS A 73 5.72 3.95 1.82
N ILE A 74 4.78 4.01 0.90
CA ILE A 74 4.02 2.82 0.51
C ILE A 74 4.94 1.83 -0.17
N THR A 75 4.97 0.60 0.36
CA THR A 75 5.74 -0.49 -0.21
C THR A 75 4.93 -1.23 -1.27
N ASN A 76 3.68 -1.54 -0.96
CA ASN A 76 2.80 -2.27 -1.88
C ASN A 76 1.33 -2.07 -1.54
N VAL A 77 0.50 -2.16 -2.57
CA VAL A 77 -0.96 -2.33 -2.45
C VAL A 77 -1.35 -3.39 -3.46
N ALA A 78 -1.96 -4.47 -3.01
CA ALA A 78 -2.35 -5.57 -3.87
C ALA A 78 -3.71 -6.14 -3.49
N VAL A 79 -4.51 -6.46 -4.48
CA VAL A 79 -5.83 -7.09 -4.31
C VAL A 79 -5.92 -8.26 -5.29
N LEU A 80 -6.39 -9.41 -4.82
CA LEU A 80 -6.63 -10.57 -5.69
C LEU A 80 -7.54 -10.17 -6.85
N GLU A 81 -7.25 -10.68 -8.03
CA GLU A 81 -7.95 -10.31 -9.27
C GLU A 81 -9.47 -10.45 -9.15
N GLN A 82 -9.96 -11.56 -8.57
CA GLN A 82 -11.39 -11.82 -8.42
C GLN A 82 -12.09 -10.88 -7.43
N TYR A 83 -11.32 -10.09 -6.68
CA TYR A 83 -11.83 -9.11 -5.72
C TYR A 83 -11.63 -7.67 -6.17
N ARG A 84 -11.07 -7.45 -7.36
CA ARG A 84 -10.85 -6.10 -7.90
C ARG A 84 -12.18 -5.45 -8.30
N ARG A 85 -12.18 -4.11 -8.39
CA ARG A 85 -13.36 -3.28 -8.73
C ARG A 85 -14.48 -3.35 -7.69
N GLU A 86 -14.16 -3.73 -6.46
CA GLU A 86 -15.10 -3.75 -5.34
C GLU A 86 -14.75 -2.71 -4.26
N GLY A 87 -13.81 -1.79 -4.57
CA GLY A 87 -13.41 -0.74 -3.66
C GLY A 87 -12.44 -1.17 -2.56
N ILE A 88 -11.85 -2.35 -2.65
CA ILE A 88 -10.94 -2.87 -1.61
C ILE A 88 -9.64 -2.07 -1.58
N GLY A 89 -9.10 -1.71 -2.74
CA GLY A 89 -7.93 -0.84 -2.82
C GLY A 89 -8.16 0.49 -2.12
N ASP A 90 -9.35 1.06 -2.30
CA ASP A 90 -9.75 2.30 -1.61
C ASP A 90 -9.78 2.12 -0.09
N MET A 91 -10.36 1.03 0.39
CA MET A 91 -10.42 0.72 1.82
C MET A 91 -9.02 0.58 2.43
N LEU A 92 -8.12 -0.07 1.71
CA LEU A 92 -6.72 -0.24 2.15
C LEU A 92 -5.99 1.10 2.20
N MET A 93 -6.17 1.94 1.17
CA MET A 93 -5.58 3.28 1.16
C MET A 93 -6.10 4.14 2.30
N GLU A 94 -7.40 4.09 2.56
CA GLU A 94 -8.02 4.82 3.68
C GLU A 94 -7.44 4.37 5.03
N ALA A 95 -7.20 3.07 5.21
CA ALA A 95 -6.59 2.55 6.43
C ALA A 95 -5.15 3.06 6.62
N LEU A 96 -4.33 3.06 5.56
CA LEU A 96 -2.99 3.61 5.61
C LEU A 96 -3.00 5.10 5.95
N GLU A 97 -3.88 5.87 5.31
CA GLU A 97 -3.96 7.31 5.52
C GLU A 97 -4.44 7.66 6.92
N LYS A 98 -5.43 6.93 7.44
CA LYS A 98 -5.89 7.10 8.81
C LYS A 98 -4.75 6.85 9.80
N LYS A 99 -3.98 5.79 9.59
CA LYS A 99 -2.82 5.49 10.44
C LYS A 99 -1.74 6.56 10.32
N ALA A 100 -1.50 7.06 9.13
CA ALA A 100 -0.54 8.13 8.90
C ALA A 100 -0.91 9.40 9.67
N LEU A 101 -2.20 9.76 9.69
CA LEU A 101 -2.69 10.91 10.45
C LEU A 101 -2.57 10.68 11.95
N GLU A 102 -2.86 9.47 12.43
CA GLU A 102 -2.68 9.11 13.85
C GLU A 102 -1.21 9.22 14.29
N LEU A 103 -0.29 8.90 13.39
CA LEU A 103 1.16 8.97 13.63
C LEU A 103 1.76 10.35 13.32
N GLU A 104 0.91 11.32 13.00
CA GLU A 104 1.31 12.70 12.70
C GLU A 104 2.30 12.82 11.53
N MET A 105 2.17 11.95 10.54
CA MET A 105 2.97 12.04 9.32
C MET A 105 2.61 13.30 8.54
N ILE A 106 3.61 13.90 7.86
CA ILE A 106 3.40 15.06 6.99
C ILE A 106 2.86 14.69 5.62
N GLY A 107 3.02 13.45 5.22
CA GLY A 107 2.56 12.95 3.93
C GLY A 107 2.96 11.52 3.70
N ILE A 108 2.49 10.99 2.57
CA ILE A 108 2.82 9.65 2.09
C ILE A 108 3.35 9.76 0.67
N THR A 109 4.40 9.02 0.37
CA THR A 109 4.99 8.90 -0.95
C THR A 109 5.04 7.45 -1.42
N LEU A 110 5.19 7.27 -2.72
CA LEU A 110 5.30 5.95 -3.34
C LEU A 110 6.03 6.04 -4.67
N GLU A 111 6.53 4.92 -5.15
CA GLU A 111 6.94 4.71 -6.52
C GLU A 111 5.97 3.75 -7.19
N VAL A 112 5.57 4.07 -8.42
CA VAL A 112 4.67 3.22 -9.21
C VAL A 112 5.22 3.10 -10.63
N ARG A 113 5.12 1.91 -11.23
CA ARG A 113 5.55 1.70 -12.62
C ARG A 113 4.81 2.64 -13.56
N ILE A 114 5.53 3.22 -14.49
CA ILE A 114 4.94 4.16 -15.45
C ILE A 114 3.83 3.48 -16.28
N SER A 115 3.90 2.18 -16.49
CA SER A 115 2.88 1.40 -17.20
C SER A 115 1.71 0.96 -16.34
N ASN A 116 1.81 1.10 -15.02
CA ASN A 116 0.75 0.65 -14.13
C ASN A 116 -0.33 1.72 -13.96
N TYR A 117 -1.17 1.87 -15.00
CA TYR A 117 -2.21 2.89 -15.04
C TYR A 117 -3.29 2.69 -13.97
N GLY A 118 -3.61 1.43 -13.66
CA GLY A 118 -4.60 1.09 -12.64
C GLY A 118 -4.18 1.58 -11.25
N ALA A 119 -2.94 1.33 -10.87
CA ALA A 119 -2.40 1.80 -9.60
C ALA A 119 -2.30 3.33 -9.56
N GLN A 120 -1.81 3.95 -10.63
CA GLN A 120 -1.74 5.41 -10.72
C GLN A 120 -3.12 6.04 -10.55
N LYS A 121 -4.14 5.45 -11.15
CA LYS A 121 -5.52 5.91 -11.05
C LYS A 121 -6.05 5.83 -9.62
N LEU A 122 -5.75 4.74 -8.92
CA LEU A 122 -6.10 4.57 -7.51
C LEU A 122 -5.45 5.67 -6.67
N TYR A 123 -4.16 5.87 -6.83
CA TYR A 123 -3.43 6.88 -6.04
C TYR A 123 -3.92 8.30 -6.36
N THR A 124 -4.13 8.61 -7.64
CA THR A 124 -4.67 9.91 -8.05
C THR A 124 -6.05 10.17 -7.44
N LYS A 125 -6.91 9.16 -7.40
CA LYS A 125 -8.23 9.23 -6.76
C LYS A 125 -8.12 9.61 -5.27
N HIS A 126 -7.08 9.14 -4.59
CA HIS A 126 -6.84 9.46 -3.19
C HIS A 126 -6.03 10.74 -2.97
N GLY A 127 -5.80 11.52 -4.01
CA GLY A 127 -5.18 12.83 -3.90
C GLY A 127 -3.66 12.85 -4.04
N TYR A 128 -3.05 11.73 -4.45
CA TYR A 128 -1.62 11.69 -4.75
C TYR A 128 -1.34 12.36 -6.08
N LYS A 129 -0.23 13.07 -6.17
CA LYS A 129 0.19 13.79 -7.37
C LYS A 129 1.61 13.39 -7.77
N PRO A 130 1.88 13.29 -9.10
CA PRO A 130 3.24 13.04 -9.56
C PRO A 130 4.16 14.20 -9.18
N GLU A 131 5.33 13.90 -8.63
CA GLU A 131 6.34 14.90 -8.28
C GLU A 131 7.71 14.59 -8.84
N GLY A 132 7.86 13.50 -9.58
CA GLY A 132 9.13 13.15 -10.20
C GLY A 132 9.13 11.76 -10.78
N PHE A 133 10.29 11.39 -11.28
CA PHE A 133 10.51 10.07 -11.88
C PHE A 133 11.83 9.50 -11.38
N ARG A 134 11.88 8.17 -11.26
CA ARG A 134 13.13 7.43 -11.12
C ARG A 134 13.35 6.63 -12.39
N LYS A 135 14.32 7.02 -13.19
CA LYS A 135 14.60 6.35 -14.46
C LYS A 135 15.10 4.93 -14.23
N LYS A 136 14.56 3.97 -15.00
CA LYS A 136 14.94 2.57 -14.98
C LYS A 136 14.96 1.96 -13.57
N TYR A 137 14.03 2.40 -12.75
CA TYR A 137 13.90 1.96 -11.36
C TYR A 137 13.58 0.46 -11.26
N TYR A 138 12.70 -0.03 -12.14
CA TYR A 138 12.28 -1.42 -12.20
C TYR A 138 13.18 -2.19 -13.17
N THR A 139 14.13 -2.94 -12.62
CA THR A 139 15.18 -3.59 -13.42
C THR A 139 14.69 -4.77 -14.26
N ASP A 140 13.56 -5.37 -13.90
CA ASP A 140 12.96 -6.47 -14.64
C ASP A 140 12.48 -6.07 -16.04
N THR A 141 11.96 -4.85 -16.20
CA THR A 141 11.41 -4.32 -17.46
C THR A 141 12.13 -3.08 -17.96
N ASN A 142 13.11 -2.54 -17.21
CA ASN A 142 13.72 -1.24 -17.44
C ASN A 142 12.74 -0.08 -17.42
N GLU A 143 11.61 -0.26 -16.76
CA GLU A 143 10.62 0.81 -16.66
C GLU A 143 11.02 1.87 -15.66
N ASP A 144 10.60 3.10 -15.95
CA ASP A 144 10.70 4.20 -15.01
C ASP A 144 9.64 4.05 -13.91
N ALA A 145 9.90 4.62 -12.75
CA ALA A 145 8.91 4.82 -11.72
C ALA A 145 8.42 6.27 -11.74
N VAL A 146 7.11 6.44 -11.52
CA VAL A 146 6.54 7.75 -11.18
C VAL A 146 6.58 7.85 -9.67
N ILE A 147 7.13 8.95 -9.15
CA ILE A 147 7.10 9.26 -7.72
C ILE A 147 5.85 10.08 -7.46
N MET A 148 5.01 9.63 -6.55
CA MET A 148 3.79 10.34 -6.18
C MET A 148 3.80 10.71 -4.71
N TRP A 149 3.15 11.81 -4.38
CA TRP A 149 3.03 12.34 -3.03
C TRP A 149 1.61 12.79 -2.72
N LYS A 150 1.21 12.55 -1.48
CA LYS A 150 0.06 13.20 -0.85
C LYS A 150 0.52 13.84 0.45
N TYR A 151 0.35 15.15 0.57
CA TYR A 151 0.70 15.91 1.78
C TYR A 151 -0.53 16.06 2.67
N PHE A 152 -0.32 15.97 3.97
CA PHE A 152 -1.35 16.16 4.98
C PHE A 152 -1.29 17.57 5.56
N PRO A 153 -2.34 18.02 6.29
CA PRO A 153 -2.33 19.36 6.90
C PRO A 153 -1.13 19.65 7.81
N ASN A 154 -0.57 18.63 8.45
CA ASN A 154 0.63 18.76 9.29
C ASN A 154 1.85 19.27 8.51
N TYR A 155 1.89 19.10 7.20
CA TYR A 155 2.99 19.56 6.36
C TYR A 155 3.16 21.09 6.41
N GLU A 156 2.07 21.83 6.38
CA GLU A 156 2.11 23.29 6.41
C GLU A 156 2.75 23.80 7.71
N ASN A 157 2.36 23.19 8.83
CA ASN A 157 2.93 23.52 10.13
C ASN A 157 4.42 23.18 10.19
N TYR A 158 4.81 22.04 9.65
CA TYR A 158 6.20 21.59 9.62
C TYR A 158 7.07 22.51 8.77
N SER A 159 6.59 22.88 7.58
CA SER A 159 7.35 23.75 6.66
C SER A 159 7.58 25.16 7.21
N GLN A 160 6.70 25.63 8.10
CA GLN A 160 6.85 26.95 8.74
C GLN A 160 7.87 26.94 9.88
N THR A 161 8.26 25.78 10.39
CA THR A 161 9.24 25.65 11.48
C THR A 161 10.67 25.44 10.97
N LEU A 162 10.83 25.22 9.68
CA LEU A 162 12.14 25.09 9.02
C LEU A 162 12.64 26.43 8.49
#